data_e81b88de0381cd158cfcaf1a7db832f1
#
_entry.id   e81b88de0381cd158cfcaf1a7db832f1
#
_cell.length_a   1.000
_cell.length_b   1.000
_cell.length_c   1.000
_cell.angle_alpha   90.00
_cell.angle_beta   90.00
_cell.angle_gamma   90.00
#
_symmetry.space_group_name_H-M   'P 1'
#
loop_
_entity.id
_entity.type
_entity.pdbx_description
1 polymer ?
#
loop_
_entity_poly.entity_id
_entity_poly.type
_entity_poly.pdbx_seq_one_letter_code
_entity_poly.pdbx_strand_id
1 'polypeptide(L)'
;MNFLRSLIIYVGHITGIVFPFILFQYNKSKNNRLTIYNLHSTSIEDFPKYFSLLKKIDQKEKFINPKELDKFFNNKFDDKSFSLLTLDDGFDNNYIFAKTVLKELNIKAIFFIIPNIINNKSVDINYEFYN
;
A
#
# COMPACT_ATOMS: atom_id res chain seq x y z
N MET A 1 20.20 -20.03 8.55
CA MET A 1 19.03 -19.39 9.27
C MET A 1 17.66 -19.70 8.62
N ASN A 2 17.61 -20.04 7.34
CA ASN A 2 16.34 -20.28 6.63
C ASN A 2 15.72 -21.67 6.86
N PHE A 3 16.53 -22.73 7.03
CA PHE A 3 16.03 -24.10 7.19
C PHE A 3 15.27 -24.31 8.50
N LEU A 4 15.79 -23.81 9.61
CA LEU A 4 15.15 -23.93 10.93
C LEU A 4 13.81 -23.18 10.97
N ARG A 5 13.74 -22.02 10.32
CA ARG A 5 12.52 -21.20 10.21
C ARG A 5 11.44 -21.91 9.39
N SER A 6 11.82 -22.52 8.26
CA SER A 6 10.91 -23.30 7.41
C SER A 6 10.41 -24.57 8.12
N LEU A 7 11.29 -25.23 8.89
CA LEU A 7 10.91 -26.40 9.69
C LEU A 7 9.92 -26.07 10.79
N ILE A 8 10.12 -24.95 11.51
CA ILE A 8 9.20 -24.50 12.55
C ILE A 8 7.82 -24.17 11.96
N ILE A 9 7.77 -23.52 10.80
CA ILE A 9 6.51 -23.20 10.11
C ILE A 9 5.81 -24.50 9.67
N TYR A 10 6.56 -25.46 9.09
CA TYR A 10 6.01 -26.72 8.62
C TYR A 10 5.46 -27.60 9.75
N VAL A 11 6.23 -27.78 10.83
CA VAL A 11 5.80 -28.54 12.02
C VAL A 11 4.61 -27.86 12.69
N GLY A 12 4.63 -26.53 12.80
CA GLY A 12 3.54 -25.75 13.35
C GLY A 12 2.26 -25.88 12.53
N HIS A 13 2.34 -25.99 11.20
CA HIS A 13 1.18 -26.16 10.32
C HIS A 13 0.48 -27.52 10.55
N ILE A 14 1.28 -28.59 10.74
CA ILE A 14 0.77 -29.94 11.03
C ILE A 14 0.13 -30.01 12.42
N THR A 15 0.65 -29.27 13.40
CA THR A 15 0.18 -29.34 14.80
C THR A 15 -0.89 -28.29 15.15
N GLY A 16 -1.29 -27.44 14.20
CA GLY A 16 -2.23 -26.34 14.45
C GLY A 16 -1.68 -25.19 15.31
N ILE A 17 -0.39 -25.23 15.68
CA ILE A 17 0.26 -24.18 16.52
C ILE A 17 0.69 -22.96 15.70
N VAL A 18 0.67 -23.06 14.36
CA VAL A 18 1.12 -21.96 13.48
C VAL A 18 0.28 -20.71 13.67
N PHE A 19 -1.02 -20.86 13.79
CA PHE A 19 -1.93 -19.72 13.85
C PHE A 19 -1.71 -18.87 15.12
N PRO A 20 -1.64 -19.45 16.34
CA PRO A 20 -1.29 -18.70 17.54
C PRO A 20 0.11 -18.06 17.46
N PHE A 21 1.07 -18.76 16.86
CA PHE A 21 2.43 -18.23 16.70
C PHE A 21 2.49 -17.06 15.74
N ILE A 22 1.77 -17.12 14.61
CA ILE A 22 1.62 -16.02 13.67
C ILE A 22 0.93 -14.83 14.34
N LEU A 23 -0.14 -15.07 15.11
CA LEU A 23 -0.83 -14.03 15.87
C LEU A 23 0.07 -13.42 16.94
N PHE A 24 0.89 -14.23 17.61
CA PHE A 24 1.86 -13.75 18.60
C PHE A 24 2.95 -12.89 17.96
N GLN A 25 3.52 -13.33 16.83
CA GLN A 25 4.47 -12.56 16.03
C GLN A 25 3.83 -11.28 15.49
N TYR A 26 2.61 -11.36 15.00
CA TYR A 26 1.83 -10.21 14.54
C TYR A 26 1.59 -9.21 15.67
N ASN A 27 1.22 -9.67 16.85
CA ASN A 27 1.02 -8.81 18.01
C ASN A 27 2.33 -8.21 18.54
N LYS A 28 3.45 -8.95 18.43
CA LYS A 28 4.78 -8.45 18.82
C LYS A 28 5.35 -7.44 17.83
N SER A 29 4.94 -7.53 16.55
CA SER A 29 5.35 -6.61 15.49
C SER A 29 4.43 -5.39 15.36
N LYS A 30 3.55 -5.15 16.34
CA LYS A 30 2.63 -3.99 16.32
C LYS A 30 3.35 -2.64 16.35
N ASN A 31 4.58 -2.66 16.79
CA ASN A 31 5.41 -1.48 16.88
C ASN A 31 6.10 -1.28 15.51
N ASN A 32 5.93 -0.14 14.88
CA ASN A 32 6.52 0.25 13.59
C ASN A 32 6.06 -0.60 12.38
N ARG A 33 4.75 -0.64 12.12
CA ARG A 33 4.20 -1.30 10.94
C ARG A 33 3.95 -0.28 9.83
N LEU A 34 4.37 -0.62 8.61
CA LEU A 34 4.00 0.09 7.39
C LEU A 34 3.09 -0.80 6.54
N THR A 35 1.85 -0.36 6.35
CA THR A 35 0.89 -1.01 5.44
C THR A 35 0.91 -0.29 4.10
N ILE A 36 1.22 -1.00 3.02
CA ILE A 36 1.23 -0.43 1.68
C ILE A 36 -0.08 -0.79 0.98
N TYR A 37 -0.81 0.24 0.55
CA TYR A 37 -1.99 0.12 -0.30
C TYR A 37 -1.58 0.46 -1.72
N ASN A 38 -1.75 -0.49 -2.63
CA ASN A 38 -1.42 -0.30 -4.04
C ASN A 38 -2.69 -0.20 -4.89
N LEU A 39 -2.74 0.81 -5.76
CA LEU A 39 -3.79 1.01 -6.74
C LEU A 39 -3.16 1.05 -8.14
N HIS A 40 -3.76 0.36 -9.10
CA HIS A 40 -3.34 0.42 -10.50
C HIS A 40 -4.13 1.48 -11.25
N SER A 41 -5.40 1.23 -11.50
CA SER A 41 -6.29 2.16 -12.17
C SER A 41 -7.40 2.60 -11.21
N THR A 42 -7.79 3.88 -11.30
CA THR A 42 -8.84 4.46 -10.47
C THR A 42 -9.94 5.00 -11.37
N SER A 43 -11.08 4.30 -11.47
CA SER A 43 -12.24 4.83 -12.19
C SER A 43 -12.76 6.09 -11.50
N ILE A 44 -13.12 7.11 -12.29
CA ILE A 44 -13.70 8.35 -11.77
C ILE A 44 -15.01 8.08 -11.00
N GLU A 45 -15.77 7.09 -11.44
CA GLU A 45 -17.03 6.68 -10.82
C GLU A 45 -16.83 6.14 -9.41
N ASP A 46 -15.64 5.54 -9.14
CA ASP A 46 -15.29 4.98 -7.84
C ASP A 46 -14.63 5.99 -6.89
N PHE A 47 -14.35 7.22 -7.31
CA PHE A 47 -13.71 8.23 -6.47
C PHE A 47 -14.41 8.44 -5.13
N PRO A 48 -15.75 8.49 -5.01
CA PRO A 48 -16.41 8.60 -3.71
C PRO A 48 -16.15 7.42 -2.77
N LYS A 49 -16.02 6.21 -3.33
CA LYS A 49 -15.68 5.01 -2.55
C LYS A 49 -14.24 5.09 -2.05
N TYR A 50 -13.29 5.43 -2.93
CA TYR A 50 -11.89 5.62 -2.55
C TYR A 50 -11.73 6.72 -1.52
N PHE A 51 -12.40 7.85 -1.68
CA PHE A 51 -12.39 8.94 -0.71
C PHE A 51 -12.80 8.43 0.69
N SER A 52 -13.94 7.75 0.77
CA SER A 52 -14.45 7.21 2.02
C SER A 52 -13.52 6.17 2.64
N LEU A 53 -12.94 5.29 1.81
CA LEU A 53 -12.02 4.24 2.25
C LEU A 53 -10.72 4.85 2.79
N LEU A 54 -10.07 5.72 2.02
CA LEU A 54 -8.81 6.36 2.41
C LEU A 54 -8.97 7.21 3.66
N LYS A 55 -10.08 7.93 3.79
CA LYS A 55 -10.40 8.68 5.02
C LYS A 55 -10.50 7.77 6.24
N LYS A 56 -11.17 6.61 6.12
CA LYS A 56 -11.26 5.63 7.20
C LYS A 56 -9.89 5.03 7.56
N ILE A 57 -9.06 4.76 6.56
CA ILE A 57 -7.69 4.26 6.79
C ILE A 57 -6.88 5.32 7.53
N ASP A 58 -6.89 6.58 7.06
CA ASP A 58 -6.12 7.68 7.67
C ASP A 58 -6.53 7.98 9.11
N GLN A 59 -7.78 7.71 9.47
CA GLN A 59 -8.24 7.81 10.86
C GLN A 59 -7.65 6.75 11.79
N LYS A 60 -7.33 5.55 11.24
CA LYS A 60 -6.79 4.43 12.02
C LYS A 60 -5.26 4.45 12.03
N GLU A 61 -4.67 4.60 10.87
CA GLU A 61 -3.22 4.59 10.63
C GLU A 61 -2.89 5.69 9.64
N LYS A 62 -2.23 6.74 10.09
CA LYS A 62 -1.90 7.90 9.27
C LYS A 62 -1.12 7.52 8.01
N PHE A 63 -1.47 8.12 6.89
CA PHE A 63 -0.66 8.01 5.70
C PHE A 63 0.66 8.75 5.89
N ILE A 64 1.77 8.01 5.75
CA ILE A 64 3.11 8.60 5.81
C ILE A 64 3.41 9.37 4.53
N ASN A 65 4.05 10.52 4.67
CA ASN A 65 4.59 11.20 3.52
C ASN A 65 5.76 10.36 2.95
N PRO A 66 5.78 10.02 1.65
CA PRO A 66 6.88 9.26 1.04
C PRO A 66 8.28 9.82 1.33
N LYS A 67 8.41 11.14 1.47
CA LYS A 67 9.68 11.79 1.84
C LYS A 67 10.17 11.47 3.26
N GLU A 68 9.32 10.87 4.08
CA GLU A 68 9.65 10.51 5.45
C GLU A 68 9.90 9.02 5.64
N LEU A 69 9.87 8.22 4.56
CA LEU A 69 10.13 6.78 4.62
C LEU A 69 11.49 6.45 5.25
N ASP A 70 12.53 7.24 4.96
CA ASP A 70 13.84 7.07 5.58
C ASP A 70 13.79 7.20 7.11
N LYS A 71 12.95 8.09 7.62
CA LYS A 71 12.76 8.24 9.07
C LYS A 71 12.07 7.00 9.65
N PHE A 72 11.11 6.43 8.92
CA PHE A 72 10.43 5.21 9.31
C PHE A 72 11.40 4.01 9.38
N PHE A 73 12.18 3.78 8.34
CA PHE A 73 13.14 2.67 8.29
C PHE A 73 14.28 2.82 9.29
N ASN A 74 14.62 4.03 9.69
CA ASN A 74 15.63 4.31 10.72
C ASN A 74 15.04 4.36 12.14
N ASN A 75 13.83 3.83 12.36
CA ASN A 75 13.14 3.80 13.67
C ASN A 75 13.06 5.16 14.39
N LYS A 76 12.91 6.25 13.61
CA LYS A 76 12.77 7.60 14.16
C LYS A 76 11.32 7.96 14.53
N PHE A 77 10.40 7.03 14.36
CA PHE A 77 9.02 7.16 14.82
C PHE A 77 8.79 6.21 15.99
N ASP A 78 8.35 6.76 17.11
CA ASP A 78 8.03 5.98 18.29
C ASP A 78 6.78 5.12 18.05
N ASP A 79 6.95 3.81 18.01
CA ASP A 79 5.92 2.75 18.04
C ASP A 79 4.62 3.06 17.28
N LYS A 80 4.72 3.64 16.07
CA LYS A 80 3.55 4.02 15.27
C LYS A 80 3.41 3.16 14.04
N SER A 81 2.17 2.79 13.74
CA SER A 81 1.79 2.19 12.46
C SER A 81 1.41 3.27 11.47
N PHE A 82 1.87 3.11 10.24
CA PHE A 82 1.58 4.02 9.13
C PHE A 82 1.03 3.28 7.93
N SER A 83 0.30 4.00 7.11
CA SER A 83 -0.13 3.58 5.78
C SER A 83 0.66 4.32 4.71
N LEU A 84 0.98 3.66 3.60
CA LEU A 84 1.57 4.26 2.41
C LEU A 84 0.67 3.94 1.23
N LEU A 85 0.40 4.93 0.41
CA LEU A 85 -0.35 4.75 -0.84
C LEU A 85 0.63 4.76 -2.02
N THR A 86 0.47 3.78 -2.91
CA THR A 86 1.17 3.71 -4.19
C THR A 86 0.17 3.60 -5.33
N LEU A 87 0.50 4.19 -6.48
CA LEU A 87 -0.27 4.09 -7.71
C LEU A 87 0.66 3.66 -8.84
N ASP A 88 0.28 2.61 -9.55
CA ASP A 88 1.09 2.03 -10.62
C ASP A 88 0.63 2.50 -12.00
N ASP A 89 1.49 2.22 -12.99
CA ASP A 89 1.31 2.38 -14.44
C ASP A 89 1.26 3.83 -14.95
N GLY A 90 0.83 4.81 -14.16
CA GLY A 90 0.79 6.22 -14.57
C GLY A 90 -0.38 6.57 -15.50
N PHE A 91 -1.53 5.94 -15.31
CA PHE A 91 -2.75 6.26 -16.06
C PHE A 91 -3.24 7.69 -15.81
N ASP A 92 -3.89 8.30 -16.79
CA ASP A 92 -4.44 9.67 -16.69
C ASP A 92 -5.45 9.82 -15.54
N ASN A 93 -6.27 8.79 -15.29
CA ASN A 93 -7.22 8.79 -14.19
C ASN A 93 -6.52 8.83 -12.82
N ASN A 94 -5.31 8.26 -12.69
CA ASN A 94 -4.52 8.38 -11.46
C ASN A 94 -4.09 9.83 -11.20
N TYR A 95 -3.80 10.60 -12.25
CA TYR A 95 -3.52 12.03 -12.13
C TYR A 95 -4.75 12.81 -11.67
N ILE A 96 -5.93 12.52 -12.25
CA ILE A 96 -7.20 13.16 -11.85
C ILE A 96 -7.51 12.80 -10.39
N PHE A 97 -7.34 11.53 -10.01
CA PHE A 97 -7.51 11.04 -8.65
C PHE A 97 -6.61 11.78 -7.65
N ALA A 98 -5.34 11.99 -8.03
CA ALA A 98 -4.40 12.73 -7.19
C ALA A 98 -4.83 14.19 -6.99
N LYS A 99 -5.28 14.86 -8.07
CA LYS A 99 -5.71 16.27 -8.02
C LYS A 99 -7.03 16.50 -7.27
N THR A 100 -7.85 15.49 -7.17
CA THR A 100 -9.15 15.56 -6.50
C THR A 100 -9.08 14.89 -5.13
N VAL A 101 -9.17 13.56 -5.09
CA VAL A 101 -9.31 12.78 -3.87
C VAL A 101 -8.10 12.92 -2.94
N LEU A 102 -6.89 12.69 -3.45
CA LEU A 102 -5.69 12.73 -2.60
C LEU A 102 -5.38 14.14 -2.11
N LYS A 103 -5.60 15.14 -2.97
CA LYS A 103 -5.42 16.55 -2.58
C LYS A 103 -6.37 16.96 -1.47
N GLU A 104 -7.65 16.60 -1.57
CA GLU A 104 -8.66 16.93 -0.56
C GLU A 104 -8.36 16.25 0.79
N LEU A 105 -7.92 14.99 0.76
CA LEU A 105 -7.55 14.25 1.95
C LEU A 105 -6.14 14.61 2.47
N ASN A 106 -5.39 15.44 1.74
CA ASN A 106 -3.97 15.75 2.02
C ASN A 106 -3.07 14.50 2.12
N ILE A 107 -3.41 13.45 1.38
CA ILE A 107 -2.63 12.22 1.32
C ILE A 107 -1.57 12.36 0.22
N LYS A 108 -0.32 11.98 0.55
CA LYS A 108 0.78 11.88 -0.41
C LYS A 108 0.97 10.42 -0.81
N ALA A 109 1.25 10.19 -2.10
CA ALA A 109 1.43 8.86 -2.65
C ALA A 109 2.70 8.78 -3.50
N ILE A 110 3.16 7.56 -3.74
CA ILE A 110 4.19 7.26 -4.74
C ILE A 110 3.50 6.85 -6.03
N PHE A 111 3.93 7.44 -7.15
CA PHE A 111 3.48 7.07 -8.48
C PHE A 111 4.60 6.34 -9.21
N PHE A 112 4.36 5.08 -9.58
CA PHE A 112 5.24 4.32 -10.44
C PHE A 112 4.77 4.49 -11.88
N ILE A 113 5.60 5.11 -12.71
CA ILE A 113 5.24 5.46 -14.09
C ILE A 113 6.02 4.56 -15.03
N ILE A 114 5.36 4.08 -16.09
CA ILE A 114 6.01 3.34 -17.18
C ILE A 114 6.43 4.34 -18.24
N PRO A 115 7.74 4.66 -18.40
CA PRO A 115 8.20 5.73 -19.29
C PRO A 115 7.79 5.53 -20.75
N ASN A 116 7.75 4.29 -21.21
CA ASN A 116 7.37 3.96 -22.59
C ASN A 116 5.90 4.31 -22.89
N ILE A 117 5.02 4.28 -21.91
CA ILE A 117 3.61 4.66 -22.07
C ILE A 117 3.49 6.17 -22.25
N ILE A 118 4.27 6.95 -21.51
CA ILE A 118 4.23 8.42 -21.57
C ILE A 118 4.79 8.94 -22.89
N ASN A 119 5.84 8.30 -23.41
CA ASN A 119 6.51 8.74 -24.64
C ASN A 119 5.83 8.28 -25.92
N ASN A 120 5.07 7.18 -25.87
CA ASN A 120 4.34 6.64 -27.02
C ASN A 120 2.88 7.05 -26.94
N LYS A 121 2.53 8.15 -27.63
CA LYS A 121 1.13 8.60 -27.82
C LYS A 121 0.23 7.62 -28.59
N SER A 122 0.75 6.45 -28.98
CA SER A 122 0.08 5.44 -29.83
C SER A 122 -0.12 4.09 -29.13
N VAL A 123 0.14 3.95 -27.85
CA VAL A 123 -0.25 2.73 -27.13
C VAL A 123 -1.72 2.88 -26.77
N ASP A 124 -2.59 2.36 -27.62
CA ASP A 124 -3.97 2.02 -27.25
C ASP A 124 -3.89 0.94 -26.16
N ILE A 125 -3.81 1.39 -24.92
CA ILE A 125 -3.98 0.50 -23.77
C ILE A 125 -5.46 0.15 -23.77
N ASN A 126 -5.75 -1.05 -24.23
CA ASN A 126 -7.10 -1.60 -24.20
C ASN A 126 -7.51 -1.72 -22.73
N TYR A 127 -8.29 -0.76 -22.25
CA TYR A 127 -8.85 -0.74 -20.88
C TYR A 127 -9.74 -1.95 -20.57
N GLU A 128 -10.05 -2.79 -21.57
CA GLU A 128 -10.86 -4.00 -21.40
C GLU A 128 -10.21 -5.09 -20.52
N PHE A 129 -8.89 -4.99 -20.28
CA PHE A 129 -8.19 -5.96 -19.42
C PHE A 129 -8.30 -5.67 -17.92
N TYR A 130 -8.89 -4.54 -17.51
CA TYR A 130 -8.90 -4.09 -16.12
C TYR A 130 -10.30 -3.82 -15.55
N ASN A 131 -11.34 -4.24 -16.27
CA ASN A 131 -12.73 -4.21 -15.79
C ASN A 131 -13.18 -5.56 -15.21
#